data_9ff0134f86ef4eb8e3330e58c73735c4
#
_entry.id   9ff0134f86ef4eb8e3330e58c73735c4
#
_cell.length_a   1.000
_cell.length_b   1.000
_cell.length_c   1.000
_cell.angle_alpha   90.00
_cell.angle_beta   90.00
_cell.angle_gamma   90.00
#
_symmetry.space_group_name_H-M   'P 1'
#
loop_
_entity.id
_entity.type
_entity.pdbx_description
1 polymer ?
#
loop_
_entity_poly.entity_id
_entity_poly.type
_entity_poly.pdbx_seq_one_letter_code
_entity_poly.pdbx_strand_id
1 'polypeptide(L)'
;MTIKIGDRLPDVKFRVMTGEGPQVKTTDEIFKGKKVALFAVPGAFTNTCHKMHMPSITTNASAIKAKGVDTIAVTSVNDIFVMKAWQRDTDPELQTLFLADGMADFAKAIGLDIDLAAPGFGVRSKRYSMLVEDGVVKQLNVEDNPGVVEKSGGDTLLAQL
;
A
#
# COMPACT_ATOMS: atom_id res chain seq x y z
N MET A 1 3.85 -5.01 -18.12
CA MET A 1 4.64 -3.76 -18.09
C MET A 1 4.67 -3.23 -16.66
N THR A 2 5.83 -2.83 -16.21
CA THR A 2 5.99 -2.31 -14.83
C THR A 2 5.75 -0.81 -14.80
N ILE A 3 4.95 -0.35 -13.86
CA ILE A 3 4.67 1.07 -13.66
C ILE A 3 5.96 1.84 -13.28
N LYS A 4 6.04 3.08 -13.66
CA LYS A 4 7.18 3.96 -13.38
C LYS A 4 6.72 5.37 -13.05
N ILE A 5 7.62 6.19 -12.56
CA ILE A 5 7.36 7.62 -12.29
C ILE A 5 6.87 8.29 -13.58
N GLY A 6 5.79 9.05 -13.47
CA GLY A 6 5.13 9.73 -14.59
C GLY A 6 3.94 8.96 -15.14
N ASP A 7 3.80 7.67 -14.85
CA ASP A 7 2.67 6.88 -15.31
C ASP A 7 1.41 7.17 -14.48
N ARG A 8 0.26 7.03 -15.15
CA ARG A 8 -1.05 7.08 -14.48
C ARG A 8 -1.41 5.69 -13.96
N LEU A 9 -2.01 5.63 -12.77
CA LEU A 9 -2.50 4.37 -12.21
C LEU A 9 -3.61 3.79 -13.08
N PRO A 10 -3.63 2.45 -13.25
CA PRO A 10 -4.71 1.79 -13.98
C PRO A 10 -6.02 1.84 -13.20
N ASP A 11 -7.13 1.70 -13.91
CA ASP A 11 -8.46 1.64 -13.32
C ASP A 11 -8.72 0.22 -12.79
N VAL A 12 -8.68 0.07 -11.48
CA VAL A 12 -8.96 -1.18 -10.78
C VAL A 12 -9.85 -0.91 -9.57
N LYS A 13 -10.35 -1.98 -8.96
CA LYS A 13 -11.21 -1.91 -7.80
C LYS A 13 -10.52 -2.52 -6.59
N PHE A 14 -10.56 -1.78 -5.48
CA PHE A 14 -10.15 -2.28 -4.17
C PHE A 14 -11.36 -2.55 -3.30
N ARG A 15 -11.16 -3.29 -2.23
CA ARG A 15 -12.15 -3.39 -1.14
C ARG A 15 -11.63 -2.61 0.05
N VAL A 16 -12.54 -1.87 0.69
CA VAL A 16 -12.26 -1.12 1.92
C VAL A 16 -13.31 -1.49 2.96
N MET A 17 -12.92 -1.43 4.24
CA MET A 17 -13.88 -1.64 5.32
C MET A 17 -14.41 -0.29 5.79
N THR A 18 -15.72 -0.17 5.85
CA THR A 18 -16.41 1.02 6.36
C THR A 18 -17.27 0.65 7.57
N GLY A 19 -17.86 1.64 8.23
CA GLY A 19 -18.83 1.40 9.32
C GLY A 19 -20.05 0.60 8.88
N GLU A 20 -20.34 0.56 7.57
CA GLU A 20 -21.44 -0.19 6.98
C GLU A 20 -20.99 -1.53 6.37
N GLY A 21 -19.74 -1.93 6.61
CA GLY A 21 -19.17 -3.17 6.08
C GLY A 21 -18.25 -2.95 4.89
N PRO A 22 -17.86 -4.04 4.19
CA PRO A 22 -16.98 -3.96 3.04
C PRO A 22 -17.63 -3.19 1.88
N GLN A 23 -16.86 -2.30 1.26
CA GLN A 23 -17.29 -1.54 0.08
C GLN A 23 -16.21 -1.59 -1.00
N VAL A 24 -16.65 -1.38 -2.25
CA VAL A 24 -15.76 -1.27 -3.40
C VAL A 24 -15.37 0.19 -3.60
N LYS A 25 -14.08 0.44 -3.79
CA LYS A 25 -13.54 1.74 -4.18
C LYS A 25 -12.70 1.58 -5.45
N THR A 26 -12.96 2.43 -6.43
CA THR A 26 -12.15 2.46 -7.66
C THR A 26 -10.86 3.26 -7.44
N THR A 27 -9.89 3.08 -8.33
CA THR A 27 -8.66 3.88 -8.33
C THR A 27 -8.99 5.38 -8.32
N ASP A 28 -9.92 5.83 -9.16
CA ASP A 28 -10.30 7.25 -9.22
C ASP A 28 -10.86 7.75 -7.89
N GLU A 29 -11.72 6.97 -7.24
CA GLU A 29 -12.31 7.39 -5.97
C GLU A 29 -11.26 7.57 -4.85
N ILE A 30 -10.16 6.82 -4.93
CA ILE A 30 -9.10 6.88 -3.92
C ILE A 30 -8.08 7.96 -4.25
N PHE A 31 -7.68 8.08 -5.51
CA PHE A 31 -6.49 8.85 -5.92
C PHE A 31 -6.77 10.16 -6.63
N LYS A 32 -7.93 10.30 -7.30
CA LYS A 32 -8.20 11.48 -8.14
C LYS A 32 -8.29 12.76 -7.29
N GLY A 33 -7.53 13.76 -7.69
CA GLY A 33 -7.49 15.06 -7.01
C GLY A 33 -6.82 15.04 -5.64
N LYS A 34 -6.13 13.96 -5.29
CA LYS A 34 -5.51 13.77 -3.97
C LYS A 34 -4.04 13.43 -4.09
N LYS A 35 -3.30 13.81 -3.05
CA LYS A 35 -1.91 13.39 -2.86
C LYS A 35 -1.91 12.20 -1.89
N VAL A 36 -1.54 11.03 -2.37
CA VAL A 36 -1.62 9.77 -1.63
C VAL A 36 -0.23 9.14 -1.50
N ALA A 37 0.14 8.81 -0.27
CA ALA A 37 1.29 7.96 0.01
C ALA A 37 0.80 6.51 0.09
N LEU A 38 1.18 5.69 -0.89
CA LEU A 38 0.76 4.29 -0.97
C LEU A 38 1.92 3.38 -0.59
N PHE A 39 1.66 2.48 0.35
CA PHE A 39 2.61 1.44 0.76
C PHE A 39 2.02 0.08 0.44
N ALA A 40 2.82 -0.78 -0.19
CA ALA A 40 2.42 -2.15 -0.49
C ALA A 40 3.32 -3.15 0.20
N VAL A 41 2.72 -4.21 0.69
CA VAL A 41 3.42 -5.28 1.41
C VAL A 41 3.02 -6.65 0.84
N PRO A 42 3.92 -7.66 0.92
CA PRO A 42 3.61 -9.01 0.47
C PRO A 42 2.49 -9.71 1.23
N GLY A 43 2.24 -9.37 2.48
CA GLY A 43 1.15 -9.99 3.22
C GLY A 43 0.94 -9.43 4.61
N ALA A 44 -0.34 -9.26 4.97
CA ALA A 44 -0.77 -8.91 6.32
C ALA A 44 -0.27 -9.96 7.32
N PHE A 45 0.09 -9.54 8.52
CA PHE A 45 0.59 -10.37 9.62
C PHE A 45 1.92 -11.10 9.35
N THR A 46 2.49 -10.96 8.17
CA THR A 46 3.80 -11.57 7.89
C THR A 46 4.91 -10.80 8.59
N ASN A 47 6.04 -11.45 8.81
CA ASN A 47 7.08 -10.98 9.74
C ASN A 47 7.54 -9.53 9.49
N THR A 48 8.10 -9.26 8.32
CA THR A 48 8.63 -7.92 7.99
C THR A 48 7.52 -6.88 7.85
N CYS A 49 6.40 -7.25 7.25
CA CYS A 49 5.25 -6.35 7.05
C CYS A 49 4.68 -5.87 8.37
N HIS A 50 4.53 -6.77 9.33
CA HIS A 50 3.93 -6.47 10.62
C HIS A 50 4.90 -5.78 11.58
N LYS A 51 6.14 -6.28 11.65
CA LYS A 51 7.10 -5.84 12.68
C LYS A 51 7.95 -4.64 12.27
N MET A 52 8.13 -4.40 10.97
CA MET A 52 9.04 -3.36 10.47
C MET A 52 8.34 -2.35 9.57
N HIS A 53 7.62 -2.78 8.56
CA HIS A 53 7.05 -1.86 7.57
C HIS A 53 5.91 -1.02 8.17
N MET A 54 4.92 -1.64 8.78
CA MET A 54 3.82 -0.89 9.41
C MET A 54 4.29 0.08 10.48
N PRO A 55 5.17 -0.28 11.42
CA PRO A 55 5.70 0.69 12.38
C PRO A 55 6.39 1.88 11.72
N SER A 56 7.14 1.67 10.62
CA SER A 56 7.78 2.77 9.90
C SER A 56 6.75 3.75 9.31
N ILE A 57 5.59 3.25 8.91
CA ILE A 57 4.50 4.05 8.36
C ILE A 57 3.78 4.82 9.47
N THR A 58 3.33 4.12 10.52
CA THR A 58 2.55 4.73 11.59
C THR A 58 3.34 5.74 12.41
N THR A 59 4.61 5.47 12.65
CA THR A 59 5.51 6.41 13.35
C THR A 59 5.69 7.71 12.57
N ASN A 60 5.70 7.65 11.25
CA ASN A 60 5.89 8.81 10.38
C ASN A 60 4.59 9.40 9.82
N ALA A 61 3.43 8.85 10.18
CA ALA A 61 2.15 9.22 9.57
C ALA A 61 1.83 10.71 9.71
N SER A 62 1.97 11.27 10.90
CA SER A 62 1.70 12.69 11.15
C SER A 62 2.64 13.59 10.34
N ALA A 63 3.92 13.25 10.29
CA ALA A 63 4.92 14.02 9.54
C ALA A 63 4.67 13.95 8.03
N ILE A 64 4.27 12.78 7.52
CA ILE A 64 3.91 12.61 6.10
C ILE A 64 2.71 13.49 5.76
N LYS A 65 1.66 13.47 6.58
CA LYS A 65 0.46 14.30 6.36
C LYS A 65 0.78 15.79 6.46
N ALA A 66 1.69 16.18 7.35
CA ALA A 66 2.13 17.58 7.48
C ALA A 66 2.82 18.11 6.23
N LYS A 67 3.33 17.24 5.37
CA LYS A 67 3.92 17.60 4.07
C LYS A 67 2.89 17.75 2.95
N GLY A 68 1.60 17.71 3.26
CA GLY A 68 0.53 17.92 2.29
C GLY A 68 -0.05 16.63 1.70
N VAL A 69 0.28 15.47 2.26
CA VAL A 69 -0.32 14.20 1.86
C VAL A 69 -1.73 14.10 2.45
N ASP A 70 -2.72 13.90 1.59
CA ASP A 70 -4.13 13.80 1.98
C ASP A 70 -4.46 12.46 2.61
N THR A 71 -3.89 11.37 2.06
CA THR A 71 -4.19 10.01 2.47
C THR A 71 -2.91 9.19 2.49
N ILE A 72 -2.72 8.42 3.56
CA ILE A 72 -1.73 7.35 3.61
C ILE A 72 -2.50 6.04 3.42
N ALA A 73 -2.17 5.28 2.40
CA ALA A 73 -2.83 4.01 2.09
C ALA A 73 -1.87 2.84 2.18
N VAL A 74 -2.40 1.70 2.62
CA VAL A 74 -1.65 0.44 2.70
C VAL A 74 -2.42 -0.61 1.92
N THR A 75 -1.75 -1.32 1.01
CA THR A 75 -2.36 -2.38 0.22
C THR A 75 -1.59 -3.69 0.36
N SER A 76 -2.31 -4.78 0.23
CA SER A 76 -1.77 -6.14 0.24
C SER A 76 -2.71 -7.07 -0.50
N VAL A 77 -2.17 -8.19 -1.01
CA VAL A 77 -2.95 -9.27 -1.62
C VAL A 77 -3.52 -10.14 -0.49
N ASN A 78 -4.50 -9.57 0.21
CA ASN A 78 -5.29 -10.20 1.27
C ASN A 78 -6.73 -9.73 1.15
N ASP A 79 -7.67 -10.52 1.65
CA ASP A 79 -9.05 -10.10 1.67
C ASP A 79 -9.30 -8.97 2.69
N ILE A 80 -10.47 -8.33 2.58
CA ILE A 80 -10.78 -7.17 3.41
C ILE A 80 -10.92 -7.50 4.90
N PHE A 81 -11.33 -8.70 5.26
CA PHE A 81 -11.48 -9.08 6.66
C PHE A 81 -10.11 -9.27 7.33
N VAL A 82 -9.17 -9.89 6.62
CA VAL A 82 -7.78 -9.99 7.08
C VAL A 82 -7.17 -8.60 7.20
N MET A 83 -7.37 -7.74 6.21
CA MET A 83 -6.85 -6.36 6.22
C MET A 83 -7.42 -5.57 7.39
N LYS A 84 -8.71 -5.68 7.66
CA LYS A 84 -9.32 -5.01 8.83
C LYS A 84 -8.72 -5.47 10.14
N ALA A 85 -8.56 -6.78 10.32
CA ALA A 85 -7.94 -7.33 11.52
C ALA A 85 -6.51 -6.85 11.69
N TRP A 86 -5.76 -6.80 10.58
CA TRP A 86 -4.38 -6.33 10.60
C TRP A 86 -4.29 -4.84 10.91
N GLN A 87 -5.19 -4.02 10.38
CA GLN A 87 -5.25 -2.60 10.72
C GLN A 87 -5.53 -2.39 12.21
N ARG A 88 -6.45 -3.14 12.78
CA ARG A 88 -6.76 -3.07 14.21
C ARG A 88 -5.51 -3.32 15.06
N ASP A 89 -4.64 -4.25 14.64
CA ASP A 89 -3.45 -4.63 15.40
C ASP A 89 -2.25 -3.70 15.16
N THR A 90 -2.18 -3.04 14.00
CA THR A 90 -1.01 -2.24 13.60
C THR A 90 -1.26 -0.74 13.52
N ASP A 91 -2.50 -0.33 13.32
CA ASP A 91 -2.90 1.07 13.19
C ASP A 91 -4.25 1.31 13.88
N PRO A 92 -4.33 1.10 15.21
CA PRO A 92 -5.59 1.24 15.93
C PRO A 92 -6.16 2.67 15.92
N GLU A 93 -5.30 3.67 15.66
CA GLU A 93 -5.71 5.06 15.57
C GLU A 93 -6.24 5.44 14.18
N LEU A 94 -6.29 4.48 13.25
CA LEU A 94 -6.82 4.65 11.90
C LEU A 94 -6.17 5.82 11.14
N GLN A 95 -4.84 5.92 11.23
CA GLN A 95 -4.07 6.95 10.55
C GLN A 95 -3.95 6.67 9.04
N THR A 96 -4.23 5.44 8.62
CA THR A 96 -4.06 4.96 7.25
C THR A 96 -5.36 4.38 6.71
N LEU A 97 -5.46 4.34 5.38
CA LEU A 97 -6.56 3.68 4.67
C LEU A 97 -6.04 2.32 4.15
N PHE A 98 -6.64 1.22 4.59
CA PHE A 98 -6.28 -0.10 4.11
C PHE A 98 -7.08 -0.46 2.87
N LEU A 99 -6.36 -0.84 1.81
CA LEU A 99 -6.91 -1.22 0.51
C LEU A 99 -6.66 -2.70 0.28
N ALA A 100 -7.70 -3.50 0.29
CA ALA A 100 -7.58 -4.93 0.04
C ALA A 100 -7.52 -5.20 -1.47
N ASP A 101 -6.45 -5.83 -1.93
CA ASP A 101 -6.24 -6.27 -3.31
C ASP A 101 -6.23 -7.81 -3.34
N GLY A 102 -7.31 -8.43 -2.83
CA GLY A 102 -7.37 -9.86 -2.58
C GLY A 102 -7.14 -10.75 -3.79
N MET A 103 -7.47 -10.26 -5.00
CA MET A 103 -7.27 -10.99 -6.26
C MET A 103 -5.96 -10.62 -6.95
N ALA A 104 -5.14 -9.76 -6.34
CA ALA A 104 -3.92 -9.20 -6.93
C ALA A 104 -4.16 -8.41 -8.23
N ASP A 105 -5.37 -7.89 -8.43
CA ASP A 105 -5.73 -7.15 -9.65
C ASP A 105 -4.86 -5.90 -9.82
N PHE A 106 -4.68 -5.14 -8.74
CA PHE A 106 -3.85 -3.94 -8.78
C PHE A 106 -2.37 -4.30 -8.93
N ALA A 107 -1.87 -5.25 -8.14
CA ALA A 107 -0.47 -5.67 -8.19
C ALA A 107 -0.09 -6.12 -9.60
N LYS A 108 -0.94 -6.93 -10.24
CA LYS A 108 -0.72 -7.40 -11.62
C LYS A 108 -0.83 -6.27 -12.63
N ALA A 109 -1.82 -5.40 -12.49
CA ALA A 109 -2.05 -4.30 -13.44
C ALA A 109 -0.87 -3.32 -13.49
N ILE A 110 -0.19 -3.10 -12.38
CA ILE A 110 0.99 -2.21 -12.34
C ILE A 110 2.32 -2.96 -12.53
N GLY A 111 2.28 -4.29 -12.67
CA GLY A 111 3.49 -5.09 -12.90
C GLY A 111 4.37 -5.26 -11.67
N LEU A 112 3.82 -5.11 -10.46
CA LEU A 112 4.52 -5.27 -9.18
C LEU A 112 4.00 -6.46 -8.38
N ASP A 113 3.46 -7.46 -9.05
CA ASP A 113 3.17 -8.76 -8.45
C ASP A 113 4.44 -9.61 -8.35
N ILE A 114 4.43 -10.57 -7.45
CA ILE A 114 5.52 -11.51 -7.22
C ILE A 114 4.95 -12.88 -6.89
N ASP A 115 5.54 -13.92 -7.47
CA ASP A 115 5.17 -15.30 -7.16
C ASP A 115 5.98 -15.79 -5.95
N LEU A 116 5.30 -15.96 -4.83
CA LEU A 116 5.85 -16.50 -3.60
C LEU A 116 5.30 -17.90 -3.32
N ALA A 117 5.19 -18.73 -4.37
CA ALA A 117 4.68 -20.10 -4.24
C ALA A 117 5.61 -20.97 -3.37
N ALA A 118 6.95 -20.82 -3.50
CA ALA A 118 7.92 -21.61 -2.74
C ALA A 118 7.73 -21.50 -1.22
N PRO A 119 7.58 -20.29 -0.62
CA PRO A 119 7.25 -20.19 0.80
C PRO A 119 5.77 -20.40 1.12
N GLY A 120 4.94 -20.74 0.14
CA GLY A 120 3.53 -21.06 0.37
C GLY A 120 2.58 -19.86 0.37
N PHE A 121 3.01 -18.69 -0.12
CA PHE A 121 2.16 -17.50 -0.14
C PHE A 121 1.38 -17.30 -1.44
N GLY A 122 1.82 -17.92 -2.54
CA GLY A 122 1.23 -17.72 -3.85
C GLY A 122 1.59 -16.36 -4.46
N VAL A 123 0.70 -15.84 -5.29
CA VAL A 123 0.91 -14.54 -5.92
C VAL A 123 0.62 -13.42 -4.92
N ARG A 124 1.57 -12.53 -4.74
CA ARG A 124 1.50 -11.41 -3.80
C ARG A 124 1.98 -10.12 -4.46
N SER A 125 1.89 -9.01 -3.75
CA SER A 125 2.52 -7.75 -4.15
C SER A 125 3.99 -7.75 -3.77
N LYS A 126 4.81 -7.12 -4.60
CA LYS A 126 6.14 -6.70 -4.17
C LYS A 126 6.00 -5.66 -3.05
N ARG A 127 7.07 -5.47 -2.29
CA ARG A 127 7.13 -4.43 -1.26
C ARG A 127 7.60 -3.14 -1.90
N TYR A 128 6.79 -2.08 -1.77
CA TYR A 128 7.15 -0.77 -2.30
C TYR A 128 6.46 0.36 -1.55
N SER A 129 6.97 1.58 -1.73
CA SER A 129 6.24 2.81 -1.43
C SER A 129 6.08 3.63 -2.71
N MET A 130 5.03 4.41 -2.77
CA MET A 130 4.69 5.19 -3.96
C MET A 130 4.03 6.49 -3.53
N LEU A 131 4.46 7.61 -4.11
CA LEU A 131 3.73 8.87 -3.98
C LEU A 131 2.93 9.09 -5.26
N VAL A 132 1.64 9.33 -5.10
CA VAL A 132 0.70 9.52 -6.22
C VAL A 132 0.01 10.87 -6.06
N GLU A 133 0.04 11.69 -7.08
CA GLU A 133 -0.68 12.96 -7.14
C GLU A 133 -1.69 12.92 -8.29
N ASP A 134 -2.97 13.05 -7.96
CA ASP A 134 -4.06 13.01 -8.93
C ASP A 134 -3.95 11.81 -9.89
N GLY A 135 -3.67 10.63 -9.34
CA GLY A 135 -3.57 9.40 -10.10
C GLY A 135 -2.26 9.19 -10.87
N VAL A 136 -1.30 10.11 -10.77
CA VAL A 136 0.00 10.02 -11.46
C VAL A 136 1.11 9.73 -10.44
N VAL A 137 1.94 8.74 -10.75
CA VAL A 137 3.06 8.33 -9.89
C VAL A 137 4.15 9.39 -9.89
N LYS A 138 4.50 9.90 -8.72
CA LYS A 138 5.55 10.92 -8.55
C LYS A 138 6.82 10.38 -7.91
N GLN A 139 6.70 9.38 -7.05
CA GLN A 139 7.84 8.66 -6.45
C GLN A 139 7.50 7.18 -6.43
N LEU A 140 8.51 6.33 -6.58
CA LEU A 140 8.36 4.88 -6.55
C LEU A 140 9.65 4.26 -5.99
N ASN A 141 9.53 3.54 -4.89
CA ASN A 141 10.64 2.87 -4.21
C ASN A 141 10.31 1.39 -4.05
N VAL A 142 10.86 0.54 -4.90
CA VAL A 142 10.59 -0.89 -4.90
C VAL A 142 11.76 -1.63 -4.24
N GLU A 143 11.48 -2.49 -3.27
CA GLU A 143 12.51 -3.33 -2.66
C GLU A 143 13.02 -4.38 -3.64
N ASP A 144 14.31 -4.60 -3.64
CA ASP A 144 14.91 -5.70 -4.41
C ASP A 144 14.62 -7.06 -3.75
N ASN A 145 14.56 -7.08 -2.42
CA ASN A 145 14.23 -8.25 -1.63
C ASN A 145 12.94 -7.99 -0.85
N PRO A 146 11.86 -8.78 -1.07
CA PRO A 146 10.59 -8.55 -0.38
C PRO A 146 10.66 -8.77 1.14
N GLY A 147 11.71 -9.37 1.65
CA GLY A 147 11.90 -9.62 3.08
C GLY A 147 12.50 -8.45 3.87
N VAL A 148 12.85 -7.34 3.25
CA VAL A 148 13.51 -6.20 3.90
C VAL A 148 12.76 -4.89 3.65
N VAL A 149 12.98 -3.91 4.54
CA VAL A 149 12.49 -2.54 4.39
C VAL A 149 13.69 -1.60 4.41
N GLU A 150 14.26 -1.33 3.24
CA GLU A 150 15.41 -0.44 3.07
C GLU A 150 15.04 0.81 2.27
N LYS A 151 14.20 0.64 1.25
CA LYS A 151 13.81 1.70 0.31
C LYS A 151 12.36 2.15 0.46
N SER A 152 11.49 1.29 0.98
CA SER A 152 10.04 1.43 0.93
C SER A 152 9.40 1.87 2.25
N GLY A 153 10.20 2.19 3.25
CA GLY A 153 9.69 2.59 4.56
C GLY A 153 9.06 3.99 4.54
N GLY A 154 8.29 4.26 5.60
CA GLY A 154 7.66 5.57 5.77
C GLY A 154 8.68 6.71 5.93
N ASP A 155 9.79 6.44 6.56
CA ASP A 155 10.90 7.40 6.72
C ASP A 155 11.52 7.77 5.37
N THR A 156 11.75 6.80 4.49
CA THR A 156 12.31 7.06 3.16
C THR A 156 11.35 7.92 2.32
N LEU A 157 10.07 7.58 2.31
CA LEU A 157 9.09 8.37 1.57
C LEU A 157 8.96 9.79 2.13
N LEU A 158 8.96 9.93 3.46
CA LEU A 158 8.93 11.24 4.13
C LEU A 158 10.08 12.12 3.66
N ALA A 159 11.28 11.59 3.52
CA ALA A 159 12.45 12.32 3.05
C ALA A 159 12.33 12.79 1.60
N GLN A 160 11.43 12.19 0.82
CA GLN A 160 11.19 12.54 -0.59
C GLN A 160 10.06 13.55 -0.79
N LEU A 161 9.39 13.97 0.28
CA LEU A 161 8.25 14.90 0.21
C LEU A 161 8.65 16.38 0.26
#